data_c67524f4dbd416f5b10807d0197da495
#
_entry.id   c67524f4dbd416f5b10807d0197da495
#
_cell.length_a   1.000
_cell.length_b   1.000
_cell.length_c   1.000
_cell.angle_alpha   90.00
_cell.angle_beta   90.00
_cell.angle_gamma   90.00
#
_symmetry.space_group_name_H-M   'P 1'
#
loop_
_entity.id
_entity.type
_entity.pdbx_description
1 polymer ?
#
loop_
_entity_poly.entity_id
_entity_poly.type
_entity_poly.pdbx_seq_one_letter_code
_entity_poly.pdbx_strand_id
1 'polypeptide(L)'
;MADKSAVMVQLDEVEDPELEISIVELGLVYDVRIETNENGLHAEIDMTLTSPGCPAAAEIMAATHRAALNTEGIDSVHVNLVWSPRWDPKVHASEDAKMDMGIWD
;
A
#
# COMPACT_ATOMS: atom_id res chain seq x y z
N MET A 1 -2.99 -3.70 19.77
CA MET A 1 -3.67 -4.71 18.98
C MET A 1 -3.54 -4.42 17.50
N ALA A 2 -3.11 -5.40 16.70
CA ALA A 2 -2.94 -5.21 15.27
C ALA A 2 -4.30 -5.17 14.57
N ASP A 3 -4.58 -4.07 13.89
CA ASP A 3 -5.78 -3.91 13.10
C ASP A 3 -5.41 -3.22 11.78
N LYS A 4 -6.42 -3.01 10.94
CA LYS A 4 -6.22 -2.36 9.64
C LYS A 4 -5.51 -1.00 9.78
N SER A 5 -5.92 -0.20 10.76
CA SER A 5 -5.33 1.12 10.98
C SER A 5 -3.85 1.04 11.34
N ALA A 6 -3.46 0.08 12.18
CA ALA A 6 -2.07 -0.12 12.57
C ALA A 6 -1.22 -0.49 11.36
N VAL A 7 -1.73 -1.36 10.49
CA VAL A 7 -1.03 -1.74 9.25
C VAL A 7 -0.90 -0.53 8.33
N MET A 8 -1.97 0.26 8.17
CA MET A 8 -1.95 1.44 7.31
C MET A 8 -0.91 2.48 7.76
N VAL A 9 -0.74 2.65 9.07
CA VAL A 9 0.28 3.57 9.60
C VAL A 9 1.67 3.14 9.15
N GLN A 10 1.97 1.84 9.18
CA GLN A 10 3.25 1.32 8.73
C GLN A 10 3.41 1.47 7.21
N LEU A 11 2.35 1.20 6.47
CA LEU A 11 2.38 1.31 5.01
C LEU A 11 2.59 2.76 4.54
N ASP A 12 2.16 3.73 5.34
CA ASP A 12 2.34 5.14 4.99
C ASP A 12 3.82 5.55 4.93
N GLU A 13 4.70 4.77 5.50
CA GLU A 13 6.14 5.01 5.43
C GLU A 13 6.78 4.52 4.12
N VAL A 14 6.03 3.75 3.33
CA VAL A 14 6.51 3.25 2.04
C VAL A 14 6.22 4.29 0.97
N GLU A 15 7.26 4.71 0.25
CA GLU A 15 7.11 5.70 -0.82
C GLU A 15 7.40 5.09 -2.18
N ASP A 16 6.67 5.56 -3.19
CA ASP A 16 7.00 5.25 -4.58
C ASP A 16 8.31 5.97 -4.91
N PRO A 17 9.37 5.25 -5.31
CA PRO A 17 10.68 5.87 -5.51
C PRO A 17 10.73 6.88 -6.67
N GLU A 18 9.79 6.79 -7.62
CA GLU A 18 9.74 7.74 -8.73
C GLU A 18 9.06 9.04 -8.35
N LEU A 19 8.05 8.96 -7.49
CA LEU A 19 7.24 10.12 -7.09
C LEU A 19 7.62 10.66 -5.73
N GLU A 20 8.29 9.86 -4.92
CA GLU A 20 8.66 10.19 -3.53
C GLU A 20 7.44 10.54 -2.67
N ILE A 21 6.33 9.88 -2.93
CA ILE A 21 5.07 10.06 -2.23
C ILE A 21 4.64 8.71 -1.65
N SER A 22 4.10 8.72 -0.44
CA SER A 22 3.60 7.53 0.24
C SER A 22 2.61 6.76 -0.63
N ILE A 23 2.72 5.43 -0.65
CA ILE A 23 1.79 4.57 -1.38
C ILE A 23 0.36 4.71 -0.85
N VAL A 24 0.20 5.02 0.43
CA VAL A 24 -1.12 5.27 1.03
C VAL A 24 -1.70 6.57 0.49
N GLU A 25 -0.90 7.63 0.44
CA GLU A 25 -1.34 8.92 -0.08
C GLU A 25 -1.66 8.85 -1.58
N LEU A 26 -0.92 8.04 -2.32
CA LEU A 26 -1.19 7.83 -3.74
C LEU A 26 -2.44 7.00 -3.98
N GLY A 27 -2.95 6.32 -2.96
CA GLY A 27 -4.13 5.46 -3.11
C GLY A 27 -3.80 4.13 -3.78
N LEU A 28 -2.57 3.66 -3.62
CA LEU A 28 -2.14 2.39 -4.22
C LEU A 28 -2.56 1.18 -3.38
N VAL A 29 -2.88 1.38 -2.11
CA VAL A 29 -3.36 0.31 -1.24
C VAL A 29 -4.89 0.29 -1.32
N TYR A 30 -5.44 -0.76 -1.92
CA TYR A 30 -6.88 -0.86 -2.16
C TYR A 30 -7.62 -1.51 -1.00
N ASP A 31 -7.01 -2.46 -0.34
CA ASP A 31 -7.67 -3.13 0.78
C ASP A 31 -6.63 -3.78 1.71
N VAL A 32 -6.96 -3.84 2.97
CA VAL A 32 -6.18 -4.53 4.00
C VAL A 32 -7.15 -5.36 4.81
N ARG A 33 -6.93 -6.67 4.87
CA ARG A 33 -7.74 -7.60 5.63
C ARG A 33 -6.87 -8.27 6.68
N ILE A 34 -7.35 -8.29 7.92
CA ILE A 34 -6.64 -8.96 9.02
C ILE A 34 -7.40 -10.24 9.34
N GLU A 35 -6.70 -11.35 9.27
CA GLU A 35 -7.29 -12.67 9.50
C GLU A 35 -6.54 -13.38 10.63
N THR A 36 -7.27 -14.12 11.45
CA THR A 36 -6.67 -14.96 12.49
C THR A 36 -6.52 -16.37 11.95
N ASN A 37 -5.34 -16.94 12.06
CA ASN A 37 -5.08 -18.32 11.65
C ASN A 37 -4.33 -19.05 12.78
N GLU A 38 -3.93 -20.29 12.53
CA GLU A 38 -3.24 -21.12 13.52
C GLU A 38 -1.92 -20.54 14.00
N ASN A 39 -1.28 -19.72 13.17
CA ASN A 39 0.02 -19.15 13.45
C ASN A 39 -0.06 -17.71 14.00
N GLY A 40 -1.27 -17.18 14.19
CA GLY A 40 -1.48 -15.83 14.71
C GLY A 40 -2.26 -14.93 13.76
N LEU A 41 -1.88 -13.67 13.66
CA LEU A 41 -2.57 -12.71 12.79
C LEU A 41 -1.87 -12.61 11.42
N HIS A 42 -2.68 -12.68 10.39
CA HIS A 42 -2.23 -12.58 9.00
C HIS A 42 -2.85 -11.34 8.34
N ALA A 43 -2.03 -10.56 7.64
CA ALA A 43 -2.50 -9.41 6.87
C ALA A 43 -2.49 -9.73 5.38
N GLU A 44 -3.65 -9.62 4.74
CA GLU A 44 -3.78 -9.68 3.28
C GLU A 44 -3.92 -8.28 2.74
N ILE A 45 -3.05 -7.90 1.84
CA ILE A 45 -3.02 -6.53 1.30
C ILE A 45 -3.21 -6.59 -0.20
N ASP A 46 -4.24 -5.88 -0.69
CA ASP A 46 -4.45 -5.69 -2.11
C ASP A 46 -3.92 -4.32 -2.48
N MET A 47 -2.97 -4.27 -3.39
CA MET A 47 -2.39 -3.01 -3.85
C MET A 47 -2.24 -3.00 -5.35
N THR A 48 -2.05 -1.82 -5.89
CA THR A 48 -1.76 -1.64 -7.32
C THR A 48 -0.50 -0.78 -7.47
N LEU A 49 -0.12 -0.55 -8.71
CA LEU A 49 1.00 0.31 -9.07
C LEU A 49 0.51 1.39 -10.03
N THR A 50 1.31 2.42 -10.21
CA THR A 50 0.94 3.54 -11.08
C THR A 50 0.86 3.13 -12.55
N SER A 51 1.60 2.09 -12.95
CA SER A 51 1.50 1.54 -14.29
C SER A 51 2.00 0.10 -14.32
N PRO A 52 1.54 -0.72 -15.29
CA PRO A 52 2.00 -2.12 -15.42
C PRO A 52 3.49 -2.25 -15.71
N GLY A 53 4.10 -1.23 -16.30
CA GLY A 53 5.52 -1.24 -16.64
C GLY A 53 6.42 -0.62 -15.58
N CYS A 54 5.96 -0.48 -14.34
CA CYS A 54 6.75 0.15 -13.28
C CYS A 54 8.03 -0.66 -13.00
N PRO A 55 9.22 -0.09 -13.23
CA PRO A 55 10.47 -0.82 -12.99
C PRO A 55 10.76 -1.06 -11.52
N ALA A 56 10.10 -0.31 -10.63
CA ALA A 56 10.27 -0.43 -9.19
C ALA A 56 9.23 -1.35 -8.54
N ALA A 57 8.45 -2.10 -9.34
CA ALA A 57 7.36 -2.92 -8.82
C ALA A 57 7.81 -3.87 -7.71
N ALA A 58 8.86 -4.65 -7.96
CA ALA A 58 9.36 -5.61 -6.99
C ALA A 58 9.84 -4.94 -5.71
N GLU A 59 10.49 -3.80 -5.84
CA GLU A 59 10.98 -3.01 -4.70
C GLU A 59 9.83 -2.47 -3.85
N ILE A 60 8.82 -1.91 -4.50
CA ILE A 60 7.64 -1.36 -3.81
C ILE A 60 6.90 -2.48 -3.07
N MET A 61 6.68 -3.62 -3.73
CA MET A 61 5.97 -4.74 -3.12
C MET A 61 6.75 -5.32 -1.95
N ALA A 62 8.06 -5.45 -2.08
CA ALA A 62 8.91 -5.93 -0.98
C ALA A 62 8.90 -4.96 0.21
N ALA A 63 8.96 -3.67 -0.06
CA ALA A 63 8.89 -2.65 0.99
C ALA A 63 7.53 -2.66 1.69
N THR A 64 6.46 -2.84 0.92
CA THR A 64 5.10 -2.95 1.46
C THR A 64 4.98 -4.15 2.39
N HIS A 65 5.51 -5.30 1.96
CA HIS A 65 5.50 -6.51 2.76
C HIS A 65 6.26 -6.30 4.08
N ARG A 66 7.46 -5.74 4.01
CA ARG A 66 8.27 -5.49 5.21
C ARG A 66 7.59 -4.52 6.17
N ALA A 67 7.02 -3.44 5.63
CA ALA A 67 6.34 -2.44 6.46
C ALA A 67 5.15 -3.04 7.20
N ALA A 68 4.33 -3.81 6.49
CA ALA A 68 3.19 -4.49 7.10
C ALA A 68 3.63 -5.48 8.16
N LEU A 69 4.69 -6.23 7.89
CA LEU A 69 5.20 -7.24 8.84
C LEU A 69 5.78 -6.58 10.10
N ASN A 70 6.23 -5.33 10.01
CA ASN A 70 6.71 -4.58 11.16
C ASN A 70 5.58 -4.11 12.08
N THR A 71 4.33 -4.28 11.69
CA THR A 71 3.20 -3.94 12.55
C THR A 71 3.18 -4.88 13.74
N GLU A 72 3.21 -4.34 14.96
CA GLU A 72 3.18 -5.15 16.16
C GLU A 72 1.93 -6.02 16.19
N GLY A 73 2.12 -7.31 16.40
CA GLY A 73 1.03 -8.28 16.45
C GLY A 73 0.74 -9.01 15.14
N ILE A 74 1.32 -8.55 14.03
CA ILE A 74 1.18 -9.22 12.73
C ILE A 74 2.28 -10.28 12.61
N ASP A 75 1.89 -11.51 12.34
CA ASP A 75 2.80 -12.67 12.24
C ASP A 75 3.15 -13.04 10.80
N SER A 76 2.27 -12.74 9.86
CA SER A 76 2.51 -13.02 8.45
C SER A 76 1.77 -12.01 7.56
N VAL A 77 2.29 -11.84 6.34
CA VAL A 77 1.76 -10.86 5.38
C VAL A 77 1.80 -11.47 3.99
N HIS A 78 0.74 -11.21 3.22
CA HIS A 78 0.72 -11.50 1.79
C HIS A 78 0.26 -10.27 1.04
N VAL A 79 1.01 -9.87 0.02
CA VAL A 79 0.68 -8.70 -0.81
C VAL A 79 0.21 -9.19 -2.18
N ASN A 80 -1.00 -8.79 -2.55
CA ASN A 80 -1.59 -9.12 -3.85
C ASN A 80 -1.51 -7.90 -4.75
N LEU A 81 -0.97 -8.09 -5.95
CA LEU A 81 -0.95 -7.03 -6.95
C LEU A 81 -2.21 -7.14 -7.79
N VAL A 82 -3.02 -6.09 -7.79
CA VAL A 82 -4.30 -6.06 -8.52
C VAL A 82 -4.32 -4.90 -9.51
N TRP A 83 -4.99 -5.10 -10.63
CA TRP A 83 -5.08 -4.10 -11.70
C TRP A 83 -6.51 -3.62 -11.93
N SER A 84 -7.45 -4.07 -11.13
CA SER A 84 -8.84 -3.65 -11.20
C SER A 84 -9.35 -3.24 -9.81
N PRO A 85 -9.91 -2.04 -9.66
CA PRO A 85 -10.01 -1.00 -10.67
C PRO A 85 -8.64 -0.44 -11.05
N ARG A 86 -8.56 0.13 -12.25
CA ARG A 86 -7.32 0.77 -12.71
C ARG A 86 -7.03 2.01 -11.85
N TRP A 87 -5.77 2.16 -11.46
CA TRP A 87 -5.38 3.31 -10.64
C TRP A 87 -5.58 4.61 -11.42
N ASP A 88 -6.24 5.58 -10.78
CA ASP A 88 -6.46 6.90 -11.33
C ASP A 88 -6.11 7.91 -10.24
N PRO A 89 -5.06 8.72 -10.41
CA PRO A 89 -4.64 9.66 -9.37
C PRO A 89 -5.71 10.67 -8.99
N LYS A 90 -6.61 11.01 -9.91
CA LYS A 90 -7.71 11.94 -9.60
C LYS A 90 -8.71 11.36 -8.64
N VAL A 91 -8.86 10.03 -8.66
CA VAL A 91 -9.84 9.31 -7.83
C VAL A 91 -9.20 8.78 -6.56
N HIS A 92 -8.00 8.20 -6.67
CA HIS A 92 -7.39 7.41 -5.60
C HIS A 92 -6.41 8.18 -4.74
N ALA A 93 -5.70 9.17 -5.31
CA ALA A 93 -4.69 9.91 -4.55
C ALA A 93 -5.34 10.92 -3.61
N SER A 94 -4.68 11.17 -2.47
CA SER A 94 -5.11 12.19 -1.54
C SER A 94 -4.95 13.59 -2.15
N GLU A 95 -5.60 14.59 -1.55
CA GLU A 95 -5.46 15.97 -2.01
C GLU A 95 -4.01 16.44 -1.95
N ASP A 96 -3.29 16.10 -0.87
CA ASP A 96 -1.89 16.47 -0.73
C ASP A 96 -1.02 15.82 -1.81
N ALA A 97 -1.27 14.54 -2.11
CA ALA A 97 -0.54 13.84 -3.16
C ALA A 97 -0.82 14.44 -4.54
N LYS A 98 -2.08 14.80 -4.81
CA LYS A 98 -2.45 15.46 -6.07
C LYS A 98 -1.71 16.77 -6.25
N MET A 99 -1.60 17.56 -5.18
CA MET A 99 -0.86 18.82 -5.22
C MET A 99 0.62 18.58 -5.50
N ASP A 100 1.21 17.59 -4.85
CA ASP A 100 2.62 17.25 -5.06
C ASP A 100 2.88 16.78 -6.50
N MET A 101 1.92 16.09 -7.11
CA MET A 101 2.02 15.62 -8.49
C MET A 101 1.65 16.67 -9.52
N GLY A 102 1.13 17.82 -9.08
CA GLY A 102 0.67 18.87 -9.98
C GLY A 102 -0.63 18.56 -10.69
N ILE A 103 -1.47 17.74 -10.09
CA ILE A 103 -2.78 17.38 -10.65
C ILE A 103 -3.84 18.31 -10.08
N TRP A 104 -4.54 19.00 -10.96
CA TRP A 104 -5.61 19.93 -10.58
C TRP A 104 -6.92 19.48 -11.18
N ASP A 105 -7.98 19.62 -10.44
CA ASP A 105 -9.33 19.34 -10.95
C ASP A 105 -9.84 20.47 -11.82
#